data_f48e92738033fea6db1240760082ad6c
#
_entry.id   f48e92738033fea6db1240760082ad6c
#
_cell.length_a   1.000
_cell.length_b   1.000
_cell.length_c   1.000
_cell.angle_alpha   90.00
_cell.angle_beta   90.00
_cell.angle_gamma   90.00
#
_symmetry.space_group_name_H-M   'P 1'
#
loop_
_entity.id
_entity.type
_entity.pdbx_description
1 polymer ?
#
loop_
_entity_poly.entity_id
_entity_poly.type
_entity_poly.pdbx_seq_one_letter_code
_entity_poly.pdbx_strand_id
1 'polypeptide(L)'
;MDVNSGSVHVVDDIVYDMIPLVEPLVTEGIKDADTIKAAVLNLANIPYPQEEITEAVDEVLELEKAGQLFAPDIYENYIFDFKKRQTVVKALCLHIAHDCNLACRYCFAEEGEYHGRRALMSFEVGKKALDFLVANSGNRVNLEVDFFGGEPLMNWDVVKQLVEYGRSLEKSNNKKFRFTLTTNGILLNDEILEFVNKEMGNIVLSIDGRKEINDKMRPFRGGQGSYDIIVPKFQKVAESRDQMNYYVRGTFTHNNLDFSKDVLHLADLGFKQISVEPVVAQPTDDYAIREEDISILKEEYDKLAVEMIKRKKEGKAFNFFHFMIDLQGGPCVAKRLSGCGSGTEYLAVTPWGDLYPCHQFVGNEKFLMGNVDTGVVRDDIRDEFKCCNVYAKDKCKKCFAKFYCSGGCAANSYNFHGNINDAYDIGCELQRKRIECAIMLKAAEAAEASEE
;
A
#
# COMPACT_ATOMS: atom_id res chain seq x y z
N MET A 1 21.56 -1.25 -0.29
CA MET A 1 20.59 -2.08 -1.06
C MET A 1 20.85 -1.89 -2.54
N ASP A 2 21.03 -2.95 -3.29
CA ASP A 2 21.02 -2.94 -4.74
C ASP A 2 19.58 -3.13 -5.25
N VAL A 3 19.11 -2.18 -6.08
CA VAL A 3 17.69 -2.10 -6.48
C VAL A 3 17.31 -3.22 -7.44
N ASN A 4 18.22 -3.60 -8.33
CA ASN A 4 17.93 -4.50 -9.42
C ASN A 4 18.08 -5.97 -9.03
N SER A 5 19.07 -6.30 -8.18
CA SER A 5 19.20 -7.64 -7.58
C SER A 5 18.23 -7.84 -6.39
N GLY A 6 17.85 -6.76 -5.71
CA GLY A 6 17.08 -6.80 -4.47
C GLY A 6 17.91 -7.14 -3.23
N SER A 7 19.23 -7.27 -3.37
CA SER A 7 20.14 -7.60 -2.28
C SER A 7 20.28 -6.45 -1.29
N VAL A 8 20.32 -6.77 0.00
CA VAL A 8 20.55 -5.82 1.09
C VAL A 8 21.75 -6.31 1.90
N HIS A 9 22.73 -5.45 2.04
CA HIS A 9 23.96 -5.71 2.81
C HIS A 9 24.08 -4.70 3.95
N VAL A 10 24.47 -5.14 5.10
CA VAL A 10 24.94 -4.30 6.21
C VAL A 10 26.46 -4.26 6.06
N VAL A 11 26.99 -3.08 5.86
CA VAL A 11 28.42 -2.80 5.65
C VAL A 11 28.87 -1.72 6.63
N ASP A 12 30.16 -1.61 6.87
CA ASP A 12 30.74 -0.51 7.63
C ASP A 12 30.83 0.78 6.82
N ASP A 13 31.24 1.86 7.47
CA ASP A 13 31.29 3.19 6.85
C ASP A 13 32.26 3.26 5.67
N ILE A 14 33.41 2.54 5.77
CA ILE A 14 34.41 2.58 4.68
C ILE A 14 33.91 1.85 3.43
N VAL A 15 33.32 0.66 3.57
CA VAL A 15 32.74 -0.05 2.43
C VAL A 15 31.60 0.76 1.82
N TYR A 16 30.75 1.39 2.68
CA TYR A 16 29.67 2.26 2.21
C TYR A 16 30.19 3.44 1.36
N ASP A 17 31.25 4.08 1.82
CA ASP A 17 31.88 5.23 1.13
C ASP A 17 32.59 4.82 -0.18
N MET A 18 33.05 3.56 -0.28
CA MET A 18 33.69 3.04 -1.52
C MET A 18 32.67 2.73 -2.62
N ILE A 19 31.43 2.37 -2.29
CA ILE A 19 30.39 2.01 -3.29
C ILE A 19 30.23 3.09 -4.38
N PRO A 20 29.99 4.40 -4.06
CA PRO A 20 29.81 5.42 -5.08
C PRO A 20 31.09 5.74 -5.87
N LEU A 21 32.26 5.37 -5.38
CA LEU A 21 33.53 5.56 -6.05
C LEU A 21 33.85 4.44 -7.04
N VAL A 22 33.41 3.22 -6.72
CA VAL A 22 33.62 2.02 -7.55
C VAL A 22 32.55 1.91 -8.65
N GLU A 23 31.31 2.29 -8.38
CA GLU A 23 30.17 2.16 -9.30
C GLU A 23 30.44 2.72 -10.70
N PRO A 24 30.96 3.96 -10.87
CA PRO A 24 31.23 4.51 -12.21
C PRO A 24 32.25 3.68 -12.98
N LEU A 25 33.30 3.21 -12.32
CA LEU A 25 34.39 2.44 -12.94
C LEU A 25 33.89 1.09 -13.47
N VAL A 26 33.10 0.38 -12.66
CA VAL A 26 32.47 -0.89 -13.07
C VAL A 26 31.46 -0.66 -14.21
N THR A 27 30.65 0.40 -14.13
CA THR A 27 29.65 0.73 -15.14
C THR A 27 30.27 1.11 -16.48
N GLU A 28 31.45 1.73 -16.47
CA GLU A 28 32.25 2.00 -17.67
C GLU A 28 32.91 0.74 -18.25
N GLY A 29 32.78 -0.41 -17.59
CA GLY A 29 33.26 -1.69 -18.07
C GLY A 29 34.69 -2.06 -17.65
N ILE A 30 35.28 -1.35 -16.68
CA ILE A 30 36.57 -1.70 -16.08
C ILE A 30 36.34 -2.95 -15.20
N LYS A 31 37.03 -4.04 -15.52
CA LYS A 31 36.90 -5.34 -14.84
C LYS A 31 38.11 -5.73 -14.00
N ASP A 32 39.23 -5.04 -14.23
CA ASP A 32 40.48 -5.33 -13.53
C ASP A 32 40.50 -4.69 -12.15
N ALA A 33 40.54 -5.51 -11.12
CA ALA A 33 40.47 -5.05 -9.74
C ALA A 33 41.62 -4.11 -9.35
N ASP A 34 42.83 -4.38 -9.85
CA ASP A 34 44.00 -3.55 -9.54
C ASP A 34 43.87 -2.15 -10.18
N THR A 35 43.30 -2.10 -11.39
CA THR A 35 42.99 -0.81 -12.06
C THR A 35 41.96 0.00 -11.28
N ILE A 36 40.89 -0.65 -10.75
CA ILE A 36 39.87 0.01 -9.96
C ILE A 36 40.48 0.52 -8.64
N LYS A 37 41.22 -0.32 -7.91
CA LYS A 37 41.91 0.09 -6.67
C LYS A 37 42.83 1.29 -6.90
N ALA A 38 43.66 1.24 -7.96
CA ALA A 38 44.55 2.35 -8.29
C ALA A 38 43.78 3.63 -8.61
N ALA A 39 42.66 3.54 -9.32
CA ALA A 39 41.81 4.68 -9.63
C ALA A 39 41.21 5.29 -8.36
N VAL A 40 40.64 4.47 -7.43
CA VAL A 40 40.07 4.92 -6.16
C VAL A 40 41.15 5.56 -5.26
N LEU A 41 42.33 4.93 -5.12
CA LEU A 41 43.44 5.44 -4.31
C LEU A 41 44.00 6.78 -4.84
N ASN A 42 43.85 7.08 -6.11
CA ASN A 42 44.26 8.35 -6.71
C ASN A 42 43.24 9.48 -6.51
N LEU A 43 42.07 9.20 -5.95
CA LEU A 43 41.09 10.24 -5.61
C LEU A 43 41.58 11.04 -4.39
N ALA A 44 41.52 12.36 -4.49
CA ALA A 44 41.92 13.23 -3.40
C ALA A 44 40.90 13.20 -2.23
N ASN A 45 41.39 13.21 -1.00
CA ASN A 45 40.61 13.39 0.23
C ASN A 45 39.72 12.20 0.69
N ILE A 46 40.14 10.97 0.45
CA ILE A 46 39.51 9.83 1.12
C ILE A 46 40.10 9.72 2.55
N PRO A 47 39.29 9.77 3.61
CA PRO A 47 39.78 9.89 5.00
C PRO A 47 40.21 8.58 5.65
N TYR A 48 40.56 7.56 4.85
CA TYR A 48 40.93 6.23 5.33
C TYR A 48 42.35 5.84 4.92
N PRO A 49 43.02 4.93 5.65
CA PRO A 49 44.30 4.34 5.25
C PRO A 49 44.21 3.59 3.93
N GLN A 50 45.27 3.62 3.12
CA GLN A 50 45.30 2.96 1.80
C GLN A 50 45.00 1.45 1.86
N GLU A 51 45.48 0.77 2.90
CA GLU A 51 45.23 -0.66 3.12
C GLU A 51 43.74 -0.93 3.34
N GLU A 52 43.06 -0.18 4.20
CA GLU A 52 41.62 -0.30 4.48
C GLU A 52 40.78 0.03 3.23
N ILE A 53 41.16 1.07 2.44
CA ILE A 53 40.50 1.38 1.16
C ILE A 53 40.60 0.18 0.21
N THR A 54 41.77 -0.46 0.14
CA THR A 54 42.01 -1.59 -0.75
C THR A 54 41.13 -2.77 -0.38
N GLU A 55 41.03 -3.10 0.92
CA GLU A 55 40.17 -4.16 1.43
C GLU A 55 38.69 -3.86 1.17
N ALA A 56 38.22 -2.64 1.44
CA ALA A 56 36.84 -2.23 1.20
C ALA A 56 36.47 -2.29 -0.30
N VAL A 57 37.40 -1.88 -1.19
CA VAL A 57 37.18 -2.01 -2.65
C VAL A 57 37.06 -3.49 -3.05
N ASP A 58 37.87 -4.40 -2.45
CA ASP A 58 37.76 -5.83 -2.72
C ASP A 58 36.40 -6.38 -2.30
N GLU A 59 35.88 -5.99 -1.14
CA GLU A 59 34.54 -6.39 -0.69
C GLU A 59 33.45 -5.91 -1.65
N VAL A 60 33.51 -4.65 -2.10
CA VAL A 60 32.58 -4.12 -3.10
C VAL A 60 32.62 -4.91 -4.41
N LEU A 61 33.82 -5.28 -4.89
CA LEU A 61 33.99 -6.06 -6.11
C LEU A 61 33.54 -7.53 -5.95
N GLU A 62 33.67 -8.10 -4.76
CA GLU A 62 33.10 -9.43 -4.47
C GLU A 62 31.58 -9.43 -4.56
N LEU A 63 30.92 -8.41 -4.03
CA LEU A 63 29.46 -8.25 -4.14
C LEU A 63 29.02 -8.04 -5.61
N GLU A 64 29.76 -7.26 -6.38
CA GLU A 64 29.51 -7.07 -7.83
C GLU A 64 29.64 -8.40 -8.58
N LYS A 65 30.74 -9.13 -8.37
CA LYS A 65 31.01 -10.45 -8.98
C LYS A 65 29.91 -11.46 -8.62
N ALA A 66 29.36 -11.39 -7.42
CA ALA A 66 28.24 -12.22 -7.00
C ALA A 66 26.89 -11.80 -7.59
N GLY A 67 26.84 -10.69 -8.35
CA GLY A 67 25.60 -10.11 -8.91
C GLY A 67 24.67 -9.53 -7.86
N GLN A 68 25.21 -9.14 -6.71
CA GLN A 68 24.49 -8.61 -5.56
C GLN A 68 24.65 -7.09 -5.40
N LEU A 69 25.51 -6.49 -6.22
CA LEU A 69 25.74 -5.05 -6.30
C LEU A 69 25.95 -4.65 -7.76
N PHE A 70 25.52 -3.45 -8.14
CA PHE A 70 25.55 -2.91 -9.51
C PHE A 70 24.88 -3.81 -10.56
N ALA A 71 23.86 -4.57 -10.13
CA ALA A 71 23.15 -5.50 -11.00
C ALA A 71 22.41 -4.74 -12.12
N PRO A 72 22.42 -5.26 -13.37
CA PRO A 72 21.72 -4.62 -14.48
C PRO A 72 20.20 -4.67 -14.28
N ASP A 73 19.50 -3.62 -14.74
CA ASP A 73 18.03 -3.62 -14.75
C ASP A 73 17.50 -4.52 -15.88
N ILE A 74 17.20 -5.77 -15.53
CA ILE A 74 16.65 -6.74 -16.48
C ILE A 74 15.16 -6.54 -16.74
N TYR A 75 14.44 -5.78 -15.88
CA TYR A 75 13.00 -5.66 -15.95
C TYR A 75 12.53 -4.59 -16.93
N GLU A 76 13.36 -3.60 -17.28
CA GLU A 76 13.03 -2.56 -18.25
C GLU A 76 12.63 -3.16 -19.61
N ASN A 77 13.26 -4.25 -20.01
CA ASN A 77 12.96 -4.94 -21.26
C ASN A 77 11.57 -5.62 -21.29
N TYR A 78 10.95 -5.88 -20.13
CA TYR A 78 9.62 -6.49 -20.06
C TYR A 78 8.47 -5.51 -20.29
N ILE A 79 8.69 -4.19 -20.21
CA ILE A 79 7.62 -3.18 -20.37
C ILE A 79 7.02 -3.14 -21.77
N PHE A 80 7.75 -3.53 -22.81
CA PHE A 80 7.26 -3.53 -24.19
C PHE A 80 6.05 -4.46 -24.40
N ASP A 81 5.89 -5.48 -23.56
CA ASP A 81 4.79 -6.43 -23.63
C ASP A 81 3.63 -6.12 -22.66
N PHE A 82 3.73 -5.07 -21.82
CA PHE A 82 2.70 -4.75 -20.82
C PHE A 82 1.34 -4.45 -21.45
N LYS A 83 1.30 -3.75 -22.59
CA LYS A 83 0.06 -3.51 -23.33
C LYS A 83 -0.56 -4.80 -23.86
N LYS A 84 0.27 -5.77 -24.28
CA LYS A 84 -0.18 -7.08 -24.78
C LYS A 84 -0.51 -8.07 -23.68
N ARG A 85 -0.12 -7.78 -22.43
CA ARG A 85 -0.38 -8.66 -21.31
C ARG A 85 -1.89 -8.90 -21.17
N GLN A 86 -2.27 -10.18 -21.17
CA GLN A 86 -3.63 -10.55 -20.82
C GLN A 86 -3.86 -10.26 -19.34
N THR A 87 -4.81 -9.39 -19.05
CA THR A 87 -5.24 -9.10 -17.69
C THR A 87 -6.58 -9.74 -17.44
N VAL A 88 -6.71 -10.40 -16.29
CA VAL A 88 -7.97 -10.94 -15.80
C VAL A 88 -8.39 -10.14 -14.57
N VAL A 89 -9.69 -9.90 -14.41
CA VAL A 89 -10.20 -9.27 -13.20
C VAL A 89 -10.06 -10.26 -12.04
N LYS A 90 -9.34 -9.85 -10.99
CA LYS A 90 -9.10 -10.68 -9.81
C LYS A 90 -9.80 -10.17 -8.56
N ALA A 91 -10.16 -8.89 -8.56
CA ALA A 91 -10.72 -8.24 -7.39
C ALA A 91 -11.75 -7.17 -7.78
N LEU A 92 -12.80 -7.07 -6.99
CA LEU A 92 -13.79 -5.99 -7.06
C LEU A 92 -13.90 -5.27 -5.72
N CYS A 93 -13.98 -3.94 -5.77
CA CYS A 93 -14.41 -3.10 -4.67
C CYS A 93 -15.89 -2.77 -4.88
N LEU A 94 -16.77 -3.39 -4.11
CA LEU A 94 -18.21 -3.16 -4.20
C LEU A 94 -18.59 -1.99 -3.28
N HIS A 95 -19.04 -0.90 -3.87
CA HIS A 95 -19.61 0.21 -3.13
C HIS A 95 -21.04 -0.15 -2.68
N ILE A 96 -21.12 -0.86 -1.56
CA ILE A 96 -22.38 -1.36 -1.00
C ILE A 96 -23.31 -0.21 -0.59
N ALA A 97 -22.72 0.91 -0.17
CA ALA A 97 -23.47 2.11 0.18
C ALA A 97 -22.76 3.38 -0.31
N HIS A 98 -23.43 4.21 -1.04
CA HIS A 98 -23.12 5.63 -1.26
C HIS A 98 -23.86 6.46 -0.21
N ASP A 99 -23.62 6.16 1.05
CA ASP A 99 -24.06 6.88 2.26
C ASP A 99 -23.19 6.49 3.44
N CYS A 100 -23.06 7.36 4.44
CA CYS A 100 -22.28 7.12 5.63
C CYS A 100 -22.94 7.74 6.85
N ASN A 101 -22.79 7.11 8.01
CA ASN A 101 -23.26 7.60 9.30
C ASN A 101 -22.23 8.47 10.04
N LEU A 102 -21.03 8.68 9.49
CA LEU A 102 -20.02 9.65 9.94
C LEU A 102 -19.81 10.76 8.91
N ALA A 103 -19.20 11.87 9.37
CA ALA A 103 -18.82 13.02 8.57
C ALA A 103 -17.31 13.29 8.70
N CYS A 104 -16.49 12.34 8.25
CA CYS A 104 -15.03 12.46 8.33
C CYS A 104 -14.54 13.65 7.49
N ARG A 105 -13.73 14.55 8.08
CA ARG A 105 -13.32 15.82 7.44
C ARG A 105 -12.48 15.61 6.17
N TYR A 106 -11.69 14.56 6.13
CA TYR A 106 -10.82 14.20 4.99
C TYR A 106 -11.46 13.21 4.02
N CYS A 107 -12.77 12.98 4.10
CA CYS A 107 -13.44 11.96 3.30
C CYS A 107 -13.42 12.33 1.81
N PHE A 108 -12.61 11.64 1.03
CA PHE A 108 -12.56 11.81 -0.44
C PHE A 108 -13.88 11.45 -1.14
N ALA A 109 -14.76 10.72 -0.44
CA ALA A 109 -16.05 10.27 -0.93
C ALA A 109 -17.20 11.21 -0.52
N GLU A 110 -16.94 12.42 -0.01
CA GLU A 110 -17.96 13.40 0.41
C GLU A 110 -19.07 12.77 1.27
N GLU A 111 -18.70 12.28 2.45
CA GLU A 111 -19.60 11.52 3.34
C GLU A 111 -20.22 10.26 2.70
N GLY A 112 -19.58 9.72 1.67
CA GLY A 112 -19.99 8.51 0.96
C GLY A 112 -20.77 8.77 -0.33
N GLU A 113 -21.04 10.01 -0.71
CA GLU A 113 -21.85 10.36 -1.90
C GLU A 113 -21.08 10.25 -3.22
N TYR A 114 -19.73 10.27 -3.19
CA TYR A 114 -18.86 10.14 -4.38
C TYR A 114 -19.24 11.10 -5.52
N HIS A 115 -19.39 12.39 -5.20
CA HIS A 115 -19.78 13.47 -6.15
C HIS A 115 -21.13 13.22 -6.84
N GLY A 116 -21.98 12.38 -6.27
CA GLY A 116 -23.23 11.96 -6.89
C GLY A 116 -24.43 12.05 -5.97
N ARG A 117 -25.08 10.95 -5.80
CA ARG A 117 -26.29 10.83 -4.99
C ARG A 117 -26.18 9.66 -4.04
N ARG A 118 -26.86 9.76 -2.90
CA ARG A 118 -26.99 8.65 -1.96
C ARG A 118 -27.73 7.48 -2.59
N ALA A 119 -27.20 6.29 -2.40
CA ALA A 119 -27.81 5.05 -2.82
C ALA A 119 -27.27 3.87 -2.00
N LEU A 120 -28.07 2.83 -1.90
CA LEU A 120 -27.65 1.52 -1.42
C LEU A 120 -27.63 0.55 -2.60
N MET A 121 -26.60 -0.28 -2.73
CA MET A 121 -26.53 -1.30 -3.76
C MET A 121 -27.65 -2.32 -3.57
N SER A 122 -28.39 -2.63 -4.61
CA SER A 122 -29.36 -3.75 -4.56
C SER A 122 -28.62 -5.09 -4.65
N PHE A 123 -29.24 -6.15 -4.11
CA PHE A 123 -28.72 -7.50 -4.27
C PHE A 123 -28.50 -7.86 -5.75
N GLU A 124 -29.42 -7.48 -6.63
CA GLU A 124 -29.33 -7.78 -8.07
C GLU A 124 -28.10 -7.16 -8.73
N VAL A 125 -27.75 -5.93 -8.39
CA VAL A 125 -26.53 -5.26 -8.90
C VAL A 125 -25.29 -5.98 -8.36
N GLY A 126 -25.23 -6.24 -7.06
CA GLY A 126 -24.09 -6.94 -6.44
C GLY A 126 -23.93 -8.37 -6.99
N LYS A 127 -25.06 -9.09 -7.22
CA LYS A 127 -25.08 -10.41 -7.87
C LYS A 127 -24.45 -10.34 -9.27
N LYS A 128 -24.88 -9.41 -10.11
CA LYS A 128 -24.29 -9.20 -11.44
C LYS A 128 -22.79 -8.85 -11.38
N ALA A 129 -22.37 -8.12 -10.36
CA ALA A 129 -20.95 -7.81 -10.15
C ALA A 129 -20.14 -9.08 -9.84
N LEU A 130 -20.66 -9.99 -9.02
CA LEU A 130 -20.00 -11.27 -8.76
C LEU A 130 -19.98 -12.18 -10.00
N ASP A 131 -21.08 -12.23 -10.77
CA ASP A 131 -21.14 -12.94 -12.05
C ASP A 131 -20.12 -12.37 -13.04
N PHE A 132 -20.02 -11.03 -13.15
CA PHE A 132 -19.01 -10.35 -13.95
C PHE A 132 -17.58 -10.73 -13.52
N LEU A 133 -17.29 -10.75 -12.20
CA LEU A 133 -15.98 -11.14 -11.69
C LEU A 133 -15.61 -12.56 -12.09
N VAL A 134 -16.53 -13.52 -11.93
CA VAL A 134 -16.32 -14.92 -12.33
C VAL A 134 -16.06 -15.02 -13.83
N ALA A 135 -16.88 -14.38 -14.66
CA ALA A 135 -16.77 -14.41 -16.12
C ALA A 135 -15.46 -13.80 -16.64
N ASN A 136 -14.92 -12.77 -15.96
CA ASN A 136 -13.73 -12.05 -16.38
C ASN A 136 -12.44 -12.47 -15.66
N SER A 137 -12.49 -13.49 -14.81
CA SER A 137 -11.34 -13.97 -14.01
C SER A 137 -10.50 -15.06 -14.69
N GLY A 138 -10.89 -15.53 -15.88
CA GLY A 138 -10.19 -16.58 -16.59
C GLY A 138 -9.96 -17.82 -15.71
N ASN A 139 -8.76 -18.38 -15.74
CA ASN A 139 -8.39 -19.56 -14.96
C ASN A 139 -8.00 -19.24 -13.50
N ARG A 140 -8.11 -17.99 -13.05
CA ARG A 140 -7.76 -17.61 -11.69
C ARG A 140 -8.74 -18.19 -10.69
N VAL A 141 -8.23 -18.93 -9.71
CA VAL A 141 -9.04 -19.60 -8.67
C VAL A 141 -9.42 -18.62 -7.56
N ASN A 142 -8.44 -17.89 -7.02
CA ASN A 142 -8.65 -16.97 -5.89
C ASN A 142 -9.14 -15.61 -6.38
N LEU A 143 -10.31 -15.20 -5.93
CA LEU A 143 -10.95 -13.93 -6.24
C LEU A 143 -11.15 -13.12 -4.94
N GLU A 144 -11.00 -11.81 -5.02
CA GLU A 144 -11.16 -10.91 -3.88
C GLU A 144 -12.36 -9.99 -4.09
N VAL A 145 -13.11 -9.76 -3.03
CA VAL A 145 -14.25 -8.83 -3.01
C VAL A 145 -14.17 -7.99 -1.75
N ASP A 146 -14.01 -6.69 -1.94
CA ASP A 146 -13.99 -5.73 -0.85
C ASP A 146 -15.36 -5.04 -0.75
N PHE A 147 -16.05 -5.22 0.37
CA PHE A 147 -17.24 -4.45 0.71
C PHE A 147 -16.81 -3.10 1.25
N PHE A 148 -17.14 -2.06 0.50
CA PHE A 148 -16.65 -0.70 0.69
C PHE A 148 -17.77 0.33 0.41
N GLY A 149 -17.39 1.60 0.25
CA GLY A 149 -18.27 2.72 -0.09
C GLY A 149 -18.20 3.82 0.97
N GLY A 150 -19.34 4.33 1.41
CA GLY A 150 -19.46 5.19 2.59
C GLY A 150 -19.32 4.33 3.86
N GLU A 151 -20.42 3.69 4.29
CA GLU A 151 -20.37 2.68 5.37
C GLU A 151 -21.15 1.42 4.94
N PRO A 152 -20.44 0.31 4.65
CA PRO A 152 -21.07 -0.92 4.17
C PRO A 152 -22.09 -1.53 5.13
N LEU A 153 -21.91 -1.37 6.44
CA LEU A 153 -22.85 -1.90 7.43
C LEU A 153 -24.24 -1.22 7.40
N MET A 154 -24.40 -0.10 6.71
CA MET A 154 -25.71 0.49 6.44
C MET A 154 -26.55 -0.36 5.46
N ASN A 155 -25.92 -1.29 4.74
CA ASN A 155 -26.58 -2.19 3.82
C ASN A 155 -26.21 -3.66 4.12
N TRP A 156 -26.18 -4.00 5.39
CA TRP A 156 -25.67 -5.28 5.89
C TRP A 156 -26.38 -6.51 5.33
N ASP A 157 -27.70 -6.45 5.14
CA ASP A 157 -28.46 -7.58 4.60
C ASP A 157 -28.04 -7.94 3.19
N VAL A 158 -27.71 -6.96 2.36
CA VAL A 158 -27.17 -7.19 1.01
C VAL A 158 -25.76 -7.76 1.08
N VAL A 159 -24.92 -7.32 2.00
CA VAL A 159 -23.58 -7.93 2.23
C VAL A 159 -23.70 -9.41 2.52
N LYS A 160 -24.60 -9.82 3.47
CA LYS A 160 -24.83 -11.24 3.79
C LYS A 160 -25.27 -12.04 2.58
N GLN A 161 -26.27 -11.55 1.82
CA GLN A 161 -26.79 -12.19 0.63
C GLN A 161 -25.71 -12.37 -0.46
N LEU A 162 -24.84 -11.37 -0.65
CA LEU A 162 -23.76 -11.44 -1.64
C LEU A 162 -22.68 -12.43 -1.23
N VAL A 163 -22.35 -12.52 0.06
CA VAL A 163 -21.42 -13.56 0.55
C VAL A 163 -21.98 -14.95 0.31
N GLU A 164 -23.24 -15.21 0.67
CA GLU A 164 -23.91 -16.49 0.42
C GLU A 164 -23.93 -16.82 -1.08
N TYR A 165 -24.28 -15.85 -1.92
CA TYR A 165 -24.28 -16.02 -3.36
C TYR A 165 -22.88 -16.33 -3.90
N GLY A 166 -21.85 -15.59 -3.49
CA GLY A 166 -20.46 -15.85 -3.87
C GLY A 166 -20.01 -17.28 -3.50
N ARG A 167 -20.32 -17.73 -2.27
CA ARG A 167 -20.04 -19.11 -1.84
C ARG A 167 -20.72 -20.15 -2.76
N SER A 168 -21.96 -19.88 -3.20
CA SER A 168 -22.69 -20.79 -4.12
C SER A 168 -22.00 -20.92 -5.48
N LEU A 169 -21.26 -19.91 -5.94
CA LEU A 169 -20.54 -19.90 -7.22
C LEU A 169 -19.22 -20.69 -7.17
N GLU A 170 -18.63 -20.89 -5.98
CA GLU A 170 -17.26 -21.40 -5.84
C GLU A 170 -17.05 -22.77 -6.51
N LYS A 171 -17.88 -23.74 -6.16
CA LYS A 171 -17.71 -25.13 -6.61
C LYS A 171 -17.93 -25.29 -8.11
N SER A 172 -19.00 -24.71 -8.66
CA SER A 172 -19.38 -24.85 -10.06
C SER A 172 -18.40 -24.16 -11.01
N ASN A 173 -17.74 -23.09 -10.57
CA ASN A 173 -16.82 -22.29 -11.38
C ASN A 173 -15.34 -22.52 -11.04
N ASN A 174 -15.00 -23.43 -10.12
CA ASN A 174 -13.65 -23.63 -9.60
C ASN A 174 -13.03 -22.31 -9.12
N LYS A 175 -13.80 -21.56 -8.30
CA LYS A 175 -13.39 -20.28 -7.71
C LYS A 175 -13.38 -20.39 -6.20
N LYS A 176 -12.65 -19.46 -5.56
CA LYS A 176 -12.60 -19.29 -4.11
C LYS A 176 -12.61 -17.79 -3.81
N PHE A 177 -13.67 -17.32 -3.17
CA PHE A 177 -13.81 -15.92 -2.82
C PHE A 177 -13.17 -15.64 -1.45
N ARG A 178 -12.36 -14.57 -1.40
CA ARG A 178 -11.92 -13.92 -0.19
C ARG A 178 -12.67 -12.60 -0.04
N PHE A 179 -13.54 -12.53 0.96
CA PHE A 179 -14.29 -11.31 1.27
C PHE A 179 -13.54 -10.48 2.29
N THR A 180 -13.52 -9.17 2.08
CA THR A 180 -12.99 -8.16 3.00
C THR A 180 -14.09 -7.14 3.29
N LEU A 181 -14.17 -6.67 4.53
CA LEU A 181 -15.07 -5.60 4.95
C LEU A 181 -14.25 -4.44 5.48
N THR A 182 -14.50 -3.23 4.96
CA THR A 182 -13.95 -1.99 5.52
C THR A 182 -15.07 -1.22 6.20
N THR A 183 -14.94 -0.93 7.50
CA THR A 183 -16.02 -0.28 8.27
C THR A 183 -15.49 0.77 9.24
N ASN A 184 -16.30 1.79 9.51
CA ASN A 184 -16.07 2.74 10.60
C ASN A 184 -16.47 2.19 11.98
N GLY A 185 -17.09 1.02 12.03
CA GLY A 185 -17.38 0.26 13.25
C GLY A 185 -18.59 0.72 14.08
N ILE A 186 -19.21 1.84 13.76
CA ILE A 186 -20.34 2.37 14.55
C ILE A 186 -21.48 1.35 14.67
N LEU A 187 -21.80 0.67 13.57
CA LEU A 187 -22.88 -0.31 13.49
C LEU A 187 -22.47 -1.73 13.87
N LEU A 188 -21.17 -2.00 14.13
CA LEU A 188 -20.72 -3.31 14.60
C LEU A 188 -21.45 -3.73 15.88
N ASN A 189 -21.94 -4.97 15.88
CA ASN A 189 -22.54 -5.66 17.01
C ASN A 189 -22.12 -7.14 17.01
N ASP A 190 -22.61 -7.91 17.97
CA ASP A 190 -22.19 -9.31 18.14
C ASP A 190 -22.63 -10.22 16.99
N GLU A 191 -23.83 -10.02 16.42
CA GLU A 191 -24.32 -10.77 15.26
C GLU A 191 -23.44 -10.53 14.02
N ILE A 192 -23.11 -9.26 13.77
CA ILE A 192 -22.21 -8.89 12.65
C ILE A 192 -20.83 -9.49 12.88
N LEU A 193 -20.30 -9.43 14.10
CA LEU A 193 -18.99 -9.96 14.45
C LEU A 193 -18.92 -11.48 14.23
N GLU A 194 -19.92 -12.24 14.63
CA GLU A 194 -20.00 -13.68 14.40
C GLU A 194 -19.95 -14.00 12.91
N PHE A 195 -20.74 -13.31 12.09
CA PHE A 195 -20.73 -13.50 10.64
C PHE A 195 -19.38 -13.12 10.02
N VAL A 196 -18.81 -11.98 10.42
CA VAL A 196 -17.50 -11.50 9.93
C VAL A 196 -16.40 -12.49 10.25
N ASN A 197 -16.38 -13.05 11.46
CA ASN A 197 -15.38 -14.05 11.84
C ASN A 197 -15.49 -15.35 11.04
N LYS A 198 -16.70 -15.73 10.66
CA LYS A 198 -16.95 -16.94 9.89
C LYS A 198 -16.62 -16.76 8.40
N GLU A 199 -17.04 -15.66 7.80
CA GLU A 199 -17.10 -15.51 6.35
C GLU A 199 -16.05 -14.56 5.76
N MET A 200 -15.57 -13.57 6.52
CA MET A 200 -14.64 -12.57 6.02
C MET A 200 -13.18 -12.99 6.22
N GLY A 201 -12.43 -13.07 5.13
CA GLY A 201 -11.00 -13.34 5.17
C GLY A 201 -10.18 -12.20 5.77
N ASN A 202 -10.73 -10.99 5.83
CA ASN A 202 -10.12 -9.82 6.47
C ASN A 202 -11.18 -8.79 6.86
N ILE A 203 -10.87 -7.96 7.85
CA ILE A 203 -11.68 -6.78 8.21
C ILE A 203 -10.76 -5.58 8.45
N VAL A 204 -11.13 -4.44 7.91
CA VAL A 204 -10.44 -3.16 8.08
C VAL A 204 -11.29 -2.25 8.94
N LEU A 205 -10.74 -1.81 10.07
CA LEU A 205 -11.40 -1.05 11.13
C LEU A 205 -10.85 0.37 11.12
N SER A 206 -11.68 1.33 10.78
CA SER A 206 -11.25 2.72 10.56
C SER A 206 -11.13 3.51 11.85
N ILE A 207 -9.90 3.85 12.27
CA ILE A 207 -9.58 4.66 13.46
C ILE A 207 -8.25 5.37 13.26
N ASP A 208 -8.16 6.67 13.61
CA ASP A 208 -6.99 7.49 13.28
C ASP A 208 -5.90 7.50 14.37
N GLY A 209 -6.19 7.03 15.58
CA GLY A 209 -5.22 7.00 16.67
C GLY A 209 -5.81 7.50 17.99
N ARG A 210 -5.12 8.48 18.64
CA ARG A 210 -5.56 9.09 19.90
C ARG A 210 -6.97 9.68 19.79
N LYS A 211 -7.70 9.67 20.90
CA LYS A 211 -9.11 10.11 20.95
C LYS A 211 -9.34 11.48 20.34
N GLU A 212 -8.54 12.46 20.74
CA GLU A 212 -8.67 13.84 20.27
C GLU A 212 -8.44 13.98 18.75
N ILE A 213 -7.55 13.17 18.18
CA ILE A 213 -7.29 13.13 16.74
C ILE A 213 -8.45 12.46 16.01
N ASN A 214 -8.83 11.26 16.46
CA ASN A 214 -9.95 10.54 15.86
C ASN A 214 -11.24 11.35 15.89
N ASP A 215 -11.61 11.90 17.04
CA ASP A 215 -12.88 12.62 17.22
C ASP A 215 -12.92 13.94 16.45
N LYS A 216 -11.76 14.60 16.26
CA LYS A 216 -11.63 15.78 15.40
C LYS A 216 -11.87 15.46 13.93
N MET A 217 -11.32 14.33 13.46
CA MET A 217 -11.29 14.01 12.02
C MET A 217 -12.42 13.08 11.60
N ARG A 218 -13.00 12.30 12.50
CA ARG A 218 -14.05 11.29 12.25
C ARG A 218 -15.30 11.50 13.15
N PRO A 219 -15.89 12.70 13.16
CA PRO A 219 -17.08 12.95 13.94
C PRO A 219 -18.33 12.35 13.30
N PHE A 220 -19.39 12.20 14.12
CA PHE A 220 -20.75 12.11 13.59
C PHE A 220 -21.17 13.42 12.92
N ARG A 221 -22.20 13.37 12.09
CA ARG A 221 -22.80 14.57 11.47
C ARG A 221 -23.21 15.65 12.48
N GLY A 222 -23.55 15.24 13.71
CA GLY A 222 -23.84 16.14 14.82
C GLY A 222 -22.62 16.68 15.56
N GLY A 223 -21.41 16.37 15.12
CA GLY A 223 -20.15 16.84 15.71
C GLY A 223 -19.64 16.02 16.91
N GLN A 224 -20.37 15.01 17.36
CA GLN A 224 -19.92 14.14 18.46
C GLN A 224 -18.78 13.22 17.98
N GLY A 225 -17.84 12.90 18.89
CA GLY A 225 -16.75 11.98 18.63
C GLY A 225 -17.21 10.53 18.49
N SER A 226 -16.49 9.74 17.71
CA SER A 226 -16.77 8.31 17.45
C SER A 226 -15.89 7.36 18.28
N TYR A 227 -14.77 7.84 18.83
CA TYR A 227 -13.73 7.03 19.46
C TYR A 227 -14.23 6.09 20.56
N ASP A 228 -14.94 6.63 21.56
CA ASP A 228 -15.39 5.84 22.71
C ASP A 228 -16.39 4.72 22.33
N ILE A 229 -17.06 4.87 21.19
CA ILE A 229 -17.99 3.86 20.66
C ILE A 229 -17.24 2.75 19.93
N ILE A 230 -16.23 3.10 19.12
CA ILE A 230 -15.59 2.14 18.21
C ILE A 230 -14.48 1.33 18.90
N VAL A 231 -13.69 1.93 19.81
CA VAL A 231 -12.54 1.26 20.42
C VAL A 231 -12.91 -0.07 21.08
N PRO A 232 -13.90 -0.16 21.99
CA PRO A 232 -14.23 -1.45 22.61
C PRO A 232 -14.73 -2.50 21.62
N LYS A 233 -15.39 -2.07 20.52
CA LYS A 233 -15.83 -2.96 19.45
C LYS A 233 -14.64 -3.49 18.65
N PHE A 234 -13.67 -2.65 18.34
CA PHE A 234 -12.47 -3.02 17.60
C PHE A 234 -11.56 -3.95 18.40
N GLN A 235 -11.43 -3.71 19.71
CA GLN A 235 -10.72 -4.63 20.59
C GLN A 235 -11.38 -6.02 20.58
N LYS A 236 -12.70 -6.08 20.66
CA LYS A 236 -13.44 -7.35 20.57
C LYS A 236 -13.22 -8.06 19.23
N VAL A 237 -13.19 -7.32 18.09
CA VAL A 237 -12.81 -7.89 16.78
C VAL A 237 -11.42 -8.47 16.82
N ALA A 238 -10.42 -7.71 17.26
CA ALA A 238 -9.02 -8.12 17.29
C ALA A 238 -8.81 -9.38 18.15
N GLU A 239 -9.41 -9.41 19.34
CA GLU A 239 -9.35 -10.55 20.27
C GLU A 239 -10.03 -11.80 19.68
N SER A 240 -11.25 -11.66 19.12
CA SER A 240 -11.99 -12.78 18.53
C SER A 240 -11.36 -13.38 17.28
N ARG A 241 -10.36 -12.70 16.71
CA ARG A 241 -9.57 -13.15 15.54
C ARG A 241 -8.13 -13.52 15.91
N ASP A 242 -7.83 -13.72 17.20
CA ASP A 242 -6.47 -14.04 17.68
C ASP A 242 -5.40 -13.05 17.15
N GLN A 243 -5.75 -11.77 17.07
CA GLN A 243 -4.89 -10.70 16.55
C GLN A 243 -4.45 -10.89 15.07
N MET A 244 -5.21 -11.66 14.28
CA MET A 244 -4.90 -11.98 12.89
C MET A 244 -6.05 -11.58 11.94
N ASN A 245 -5.71 -11.36 10.67
CA ASN A 245 -6.71 -11.11 9.61
C ASN A 245 -7.64 -9.90 9.88
N TYR A 246 -7.09 -8.87 10.48
CA TYR A 246 -7.69 -7.54 10.59
C TYR A 246 -6.61 -6.47 10.46
N TYR A 247 -7.03 -5.23 10.23
CA TYR A 247 -6.21 -4.05 10.42
C TYR A 247 -7.03 -2.95 11.07
N VAL A 248 -6.47 -2.28 12.09
CA VAL A 248 -6.91 -0.92 12.42
C VAL A 248 -6.22 0.02 11.45
N ARG A 249 -7.02 0.83 10.75
CA ARG A 249 -6.51 1.72 9.68
C ARG A 249 -6.91 3.16 9.95
N GLY A 250 -5.91 4.03 10.03
CA GLY A 250 -6.07 5.45 10.27
C GLY A 250 -5.43 6.31 9.20
N THR A 251 -5.69 7.61 9.33
CA THR A 251 -5.14 8.64 8.47
C THR A 251 -4.54 9.74 9.35
N PHE A 252 -3.27 10.08 9.12
CA PHE A 252 -2.67 11.27 9.73
C PHE A 252 -2.67 12.45 8.76
N THR A 253 -2.64 13.65 9.31
CA THR A 253 -2.84 14.91 8.60
C THR A 253 -1.82 15.95 9.06
N HIS A 254 -1.82 17.13 8.46
CA HIS A 254 -1.07 18.29 8.97
C HIS A 254 -1.37 18.58 10.46
N ASN A 255 -2.55 18.23 10.94
CA ASN A 255 -2.98 18.49 12.32
C ASN A 255 -2.36 17.54 13.38
N ASN A 256 -1.73 16.44 12.97
CA ASN A 256 -1.09 15.44 13.84
C ASN A 256 0.19 14.90 13.20
N LEU A 257 1.15 15.78 12.96
CA LEU A 257 2.45 15.41 12.40
C LEU A 257 3.21 14.42 13.28
N ASP A 258 2.90 14.37 14.60
CA ASP A 258 3.39 13.39 15.56
C ASP A 258 2.67 12.03 15.49
N PHE A 259 2.33 11.59 14.29
CA PHE A 259 1.52 10.39 14.01
C PHE A 259 2.11 9.10 14.61
N SER A 260 3.40 9.05 14.88
CA SER A 260 4.03 7.92 15.58
C SER A 260 3.36 7.67 16.93
N LYS A 261 2.94 8.72 17.64
CA LYS A 261 2.19 8.60 18.89
C LYS A 261 0.80 8.00 18.69
N ASP A 262 0.16 8.25 17.55
CA ASP A 262 -1.13 7.65 17.22
C ASP A 262 -0.98 6.14 16.95
N VAL A 263 0.05 5.74 16.21
CA VAL A 263 0.40 4.33 15.99
C VAL A 263 0.70 3.62 17.31
N LEU A 264 1.53 4.22 18.17
CA LEU A 264 1.90 3.66 19.46
C LEU A 264 0.71 3.57 20.40
N HIS A 265 -0.18 4.57 20.38
CA HIS A 265 -1.44 4.54 21.12
C HIS A 265 -2.33 3.35 20.73
N LEU A 266 -2.47 3.10 19.42
CA LEU A 266 -3.21 1.93 18.93
C LEU A 266 -2.56 0.62 19.38
N ALA A 267 -1.22 0.54 19.37
CA ALA A 267 -0.49 -0.62 19.88
C ALA A 267 -0.72 -0.82 21.40
N ASP A 268 -0.75 0.27 22.17
CA ASP A 268 -1.00 0.25 23.62
C ASP A 268 -2.45 -0.14 23.96
N LEU A 269 -3.41 0.09 23.07
CA LEU A 269 -4.77 -0.43 23.15
C LEU A 269 -4.87 -1.95 22.89
N GLY A 270 -3.75 -2.60 22.54
CA GLY A 270 -3.66 -4.04 22.30
C GLY A 270 -3.78 -4.46 20.82
N PHE A 271 -3.88 -3.53 19.88
CA PHE A 271 -3.93 -3.88 18.47
C PHE A 271 -2.55 -4.30 17.95
N LYS A 272 -2.51 -5.44 17.24
CA LYS A 272 -1.28 -6.00 16.67
C LYS A 272 -1.13 -5.76 15.16
N GLN A 273 -2.18 -5.34 14.48
CA GLN A 273 -2.18 -5.09 13.03
C GLN A 273 -2.61 -3.64 12.79
N ILE A 274 -1.63 -2.76 12.50
CA ILE A 274 -1.84 -1.31 12.45
C ILE A 274 -1.41 -0.77 11.08
N SER A 275 -2.25 0.10 10.50
CA SER A 275 -1.97 0.82 9.26
C SER A 275 -2.40 2.27 9.44
N VAL A 276 -1.46 3.21 9.42
CA VAL A 276 -1.76 4.65 9.49
C VAL A 276 -1.09 5.34 8.32
N GLU A 277 -1.89 5.97 7.45
CA GLU A 277 -1.45 6.54 6.18
C GLU A 277 -1.49 8.08 6.20
N PRO A 278 -0.65 8.76 5.39
CA PRO A 278 -0.80 10.20 5.19
C PRO A 278 -2.09 10.51 4.45
N VAL A 279 -2.77 11.58 4.83
CA VAL A 279 -3.86 12.12 4.04
C VAL A 279 -3.36 12.55 2.66
N VAL A 280 -4.17 12.32 1.64
CA VAL A 280 -3.96 12.87 0.30
C VAL A 280 -5.09 13.86 0.06
N ALA A 281 -4.77 15.14 0.11
CA ALA A 281 -5.72 16.25 0.07
C ALA A 281 -5.15 17.40 -0.74
N GLN A 282 -6.01 18.29 -1.23
CA GLN A 282 -5.58 19.46 -1.96
C GLN A 282 -4.85 20.43 -1.04
N PRO A 283 -3.81 21.15 -1.50
CA PRO A 283 -3.04 22.07 -0.66
C PRO A 283 -3.89 23.19 -0.01
N THR A 284 -5.09 23.42 -0.50
CA THR A 284 -6.07 24.38 0.06
C THR A 284 -6.78 23.88 1.31
N ASP A 285 -6.75 22.57 1.57
CA ASP A 285 -7.39 21.99 2.74
C ASP A 285 -6.54 22.24 3.99
N ASP A 286 -7.17 22.60 5.10
CA ASP A 286 -6.48 22.95 6.35
C ASP A 286 -5.76 21.77 7.01
N TYR A 287 -6.11 20.55 6.63
CA TYR A 287 -5.53 19.29 7.10
C TYR A 287 -4.53 18.66 6.11
N ALA A 288 -4.35 19.27 4.93
CA ALA A 288 -3.43 18.73 3.92
C ALA A 288 -1.98 18.75 4.38
N ILE A 289 -1.26 17.66 4.11
CA ILE A 289 0.19 17.59 4.33
C ILE A 289 0.87 18.47 3.28
N ARG A 290 1.86 19.24 3.72
CA ARG A 290 2.62 20.22 2.94
C ARG A 290 4.09 19.82 2.83
N GLU A 291 4.82 20.48 1.94
CA GLU A 291 6.26 20.23 1.76
C GLU A 291 7.06 20.49 3.03
N GLU A 292 6.70 21.55 3.79
CA GLU A 292 7.35 21.86 5.07
C GLU A 292 7.17 20.79 6.16
N ASP A 293 6.15 19.94 6.05
CA ASP A 293 5.87 18.86 7.00
C ASP A 293 6.77 17.63 6.78
N ILE A 294 7.36 17.49 5.59
CA ILE A 294 8.06 16.26 5.17
C ILE A 294 9.22 15.93 6.10
N SER A 295 10.01 16.92 6.53
CA SER A 295 11.15 16.69 7.43
C SER A 295 10.69 16.12 8.77
N ILE A 296 9.64 16.71 9.35
CA ILE A 296 9.05 16.25 10.62
C ILE A 296 8.50 14.82 10.48
N LEU A 297 7.78 14.56 9.39
CA LEU A 297 7.19 13.23 9.13
C LEU A 297 8.27 12.16 8.92
N LYS A 298 9.39 12.49 8.28
CA LYS A 298 10.52 11.57 8.15
C LYS A 298 11.12 11.20 9.51
N GLU A 299 11.30 12.18 10.38
CA GLU A 299 11.76 11.93 11.75
C GLU A 299 10.77 11.10 12.57
N GLU A 300 9.47 11.30 12.38
CA GLU A 300 8.45 10.49 13.06
C GLU A 300 8.46 9.03 12.59
N TYR A 301 8.74 8.75 11.31
CA TYR A 301 8.97 7.39 10.85
C TYR A 301 10.20 6.75 11.48
N ASP A 302 11.31 7.50 11.65
CA ASP A 302 12.51 7.01 12.34
C ASP A 302 12.22 6.69 13.82
N LYS A 303 11.55 7.61 14.52
CA LYS A 303 11.12 7.39 15.91
C LYS A 303 10.25 6.14 16.05
N LEU A 304 9.29 5.96 15.14
CA LEU A 304 8.42 4.78 15.14
C LEU A 304 9.23 3.49 14.94
N ALA A 305 10.15 3.48 13.97
CA ALA A 305 10.95 2.29 13.67
C ALA A 305 11.87 1.90 14.86
N VAL A 306 12.51 2.88 15.49
CA VAL A 306 13.34 2.68 16.70
C VAL A 306 12.49 2.12 17.85
N GLU A 307 11.30 2.69 18.08
CA GLU A 307 10.42 2.24 19.15
C GLU A 307 9.86 0.82 18.87
N MET A 308 9.63 0.46 17.60
CA MET A 308 9.23 -0.90 17.22
C MET A 308 10.31 -1.93 17.55
N ILE A 309 11.60 -1.64 17.29
CA ILE A 309 12.73 -2.52 17.65
C ILE A 309 12.75 -2.71 19.17
N LYS A 310 12.65 -1.63 19.94
CA LYS A 310 12.63 -1.67 21.40
C LYS A 310 11.46 -2.50 21.92
N ARG A 311 10.23 -2.24 21.44
CA ARG A 311 9.04 -2.99 21.86
C ARG A 311 9.13 -4.48 21.50
N LYS A 312 9.76 -4.84 20.39
CA LYS A 312 10.00 -6.23 20.03
C LYS A 312 10.86 -6.93 21.08
N LYS A 313 11.96 -6.31 21.54
CA LYS A 313 12.83 -6.81 22.62
C LYS A 313 12.09 -6.95 23.95
N GLU A 314 11.11 -6.09 24.21
CA GLU A 314 10.27 -6.13 25.41
C GLU A 314 9.09 -7.13 25.30
N GLY A 315 8.95 -7.89 24.21
CA GLY A 315 7.81 -8.80 23.99
C GLY A 315 6.48 -8.09 23.66
N LYS A 316 6.52 -6.79 23.31
CA LYS A 316 5.36 -5.96 22.97
C LYS A 316 5.26 -5.67 21.47
N ALA A 317 5.74 -6.58 20.64
CA ALA A 317 5.76 -6.42 19.19
C ALA A 317 4.36 -6.19 18.62
N PHE A 318 4.28 -5.36 17.60
CA PHE A 318 3.13 -5.18 16.73
C PHE A 318 3.59 -5.03 15.28
N ASN A 319 2.67 -5.20 14.34
CA ASN A 319 2.91 -5.07 12.92
C ASN A 319 2.44 -3.70 12.43
N PHE A 320 3.34 -2.92 11.84
CA PHE A 320 3.00 -1.70 11.12
C PHE A 320 3.04 -1.98 9.63
N PHE A 321 1.88 -2.00 8.98
CA PHE A 321 1.70 -2.42 7.58
C PHE A 321 2.67 -1.74 6.61
N HIS A 322 2.97 -0.46 6.82
CA HIS A 322 3.82 0.31 5.92
C HIS A 322 5.32 0.02 6.03
N PHE A 323 5.73 -0.75 7.05
CA PHE A 323 7.09 -1.23 7.21
C PHE A 323 7.25 -2.71 6.83
N MET A 324 6.17 -3.33 6.31
CA MET A 324 6.25 -4.71 5.84
C MET A 324 6.86 -4.76 4.44
N ILE A 325 8.07 -5.31 4.35
CA ILE A 325 8.70 -5.66 3.08
C ILE A 325 9.17 -7.11 3.09
N ASP A 326 9.14 -7.74 1.93
CA ASP A 326 9.73 -9.06 1.72
C ASP A 326 11.01 -8.90 0.90
N LEU A 327 12.16 -9.10 1.56
CA LEU A 327 13.48 -9.02 0.94
C LEU A 327 13.91 -10.33 0.29
N GLN A 328 13.22 -11.46 0.56
CA GLN A 328 13.60 -12.78 0.06
C GLN A 328 12.85 -13.19 -1.21
N GLY A 329 11.60 -12.84 -1.36
CA GLY A 329 10.78 -13.26 -2.49
C GLY A 329 9.97 -12.15 -3.12
N GLY A 330 9.16 -11.48 -2.31
CA GLY A 330 8.28 -10.40 -2.72
C GLY A 330 7.22 -10.79 -3.75
N PRO A 331 6.39 -9.84 -4.20
CA PRO A 331 5.37 -10.09 -5.20
C PRO A 331 5.96 -10.37 -6.58
N CYS A 332 5.16 -10.97 -7.46
CA CYS A 332 5.58 -11.22 -8.84
C CYS A 332 5.98 -9.92 -9.57
N VAL A 333 6.84 -10.04 -10.59
CA VAL A 333 7.40 -8.90 -11.36
C VAL A 333 6.30 -7.94 -11.82
N ALA A 334 5.21 -8.44 -12.38
CA ALA A 334 4.11 -7.59 -12.85
C ALA A 334 3.53 -6.70 -11.74
N LYS A 335 3.38 -7.22 -10.51
CA LYS A 335 2.89 -6.44 -9.36
C LYS A 335 3.94 -5.42 -8.89
N ARG A 336 5.22 -5.77 -8.92
CA ARG A 336 6.32 -4.83 -8.61
C ARG A 336 6.37 -3.66 -9.59
N LEU A 337 6.02 -3.90 -10.85
CA LEU A 337 6.08 -2.88 -11.90
C LEU A 337 4.82 -2.00 -11.93
N SER A 338 3.62 -2.57 -11.77
CA SER A 338 2.34 -1.90 -12.00
C SER A 338 1.45 -1.71 -10.77
N GLY A 339 1.89 -2.15 -9.58
CA GLY A 339 1.19 -1.92 -8.31
C GLY A 339 -0.10 -2.72 -8.14
N CYS A 340 -1.17 -2.04 -7.68
CA CYS A 340 -2.42 -2.67 -7.23
C CYS A 340 -3.26 -3.28 -8.36
N GLY A 341 -2.99 -2.95 -9.62
CA GLY A 341 -3.76 -3.42 -10.77
C GLY A 341 -5.07 -2.67 -11.01
N SER A 342 -5.20 -1.44 -10.50
CA SER A 342 -6.35 -0.58 -10.78
C SER A 342 -6.58 -0.44 -12.29
N GLY A 343 -7.86 -0.40 -12.70
CA GLY A 343 -8.27 -0.31 -14.11
C GLY A 343 -8.01 -1.56 -14.96
N THR A 344 -7.34 -2.57 -14.40
CA THR A 344 -6.97 -3.80 -15.12
C THR A 344 -7.42 -5.07 -14.40
N GLU A 345 -6.81 -5.38 -13.28
CA GLU A 345 -7.07 -6.58 -12.48
C GLU A 345 -7.99 -6.30 -11.28
N TYR A 346 -8.14 -5.04 -10.91
CA TYR A 346 -8.97 -4.52 -9.83
C TYR A 346 -9.87 -3.42 -10.37
N LEU A 347 -11.19 -3.48 -10.08
CA LEU A 347 -12.19 -2.50 -10.47
C LEU A 347 -13.09 -2.14 -9.27
N ALA A 348 -13.61 -0.92 -9.26
CA ALA A 348 -14.69 -0.53 -8.35
C ALA A 348 -16.04 -0.62 -9.07
N VAL A 349 -17.07 -1.02 -8.31
CA VAL A 349 -18.46 -1.14 -8.80
C VAL A 349 -19.36 -0.25 -7.95
N THR A 350 -20.06 0.68 -8.59
CA THR A 350 -21.02 1.57 -7.92
C THR A 350 -22.34 0.87 -7.56
N PRO A 351 -23.21 1.46 -6.74
CA PRO A 351 -24.55 0.94 -6.47
C PRO A 351 -25.45 0.76 -7.73
N TRP A 352 -25.08 1.37 -8.84
CA TRP A 352 -25.78 1.25 -10.13
C TRP A 352 -25.11 0.26 -11.08
N GLY A 353 -24.00 -0.36 -10.68
CA GLY A 353 -23.27 -1.32 -11.48
C GLY A 353 -22.19 -0.72 -12.38
N ASP A 354 -21.94 0.59 -12.31
CA ASP A 354 -20.90 1.23 -13.12
C ASP A 354 -19.50 0.81 -12.67
N LEU A 355 -18.61 0.61 -13.65
CA LEU A 355 -17.25 0.14 -13.48
C LEU A 355 -16.25 1.30 -13.56
N TYR A 356 -15.40 1.43 -12.56
CA TYR A 356 -14.30 2.41 -12.49
C TYR A 356 -12.96 1.72 -12.19
N PRO A 357 -11.81 2.36 -12.53
CA PRO A 357 -10.48 1.79 -12.27
C PRO A 357 -10.24 1.43 -10.80
N CYS A 358 -10.69 2.26 -9.86
CA CYS A 358 -10.72 2.00 -8.42
C CYS A 358 -11.70 2.95 -7.72
N HIS A 359 -11.89 2.75 -6.42
CA HIS A 359 -12.79 3.57 -5.58
C HIS A 359 -12.48 5.08 -5.60
N GLN A 360 -11.23 5.47 -5.83
CA GLN A 360 -10.80 6.87 -5.90
C GLN A 360 -11.23 7.60 -7.20
N PHE A 361 -11.57 6.86 -8.25
CA PHE A 361 -12.03 7.42 -9.52
C PHE A 361 -13.55 7.43 -9.66
N VAL A 362 -14.27 6.83 -8.71
CA VAL A 362 -15.73 6.79 -8.75
C VAL A 362 -16.31 8.20 -8.71
N GLY A 363 -17.27 8.47 -9.59
CA GLY A 363 -17.86 9.79 -9.78
C GLY A 363 -17.15 10.67 -10.81
N ASN A 364 -15.95 10.31 -11.26
CA ASN A 364 -15.29 11.01 -12.37
C ASN A 364 -15.65 10.34 -13.71
N GLU A 365 -16.54 10.96 -14.47
CA GLU A 365 -17.05 10.42 -15.74
C GLU A 365 -15.96 10.09 -16.77
N LYS A 366 -14.81 10.77 -16.71
CA LYS A 366 -13.67 10.47 -17.61
C LYS A 366 -13.17 9.04 -17.44
N PHE A 367 -13.31 8.48 -16.23
CA PHE A 367 -12.86 7.14 -15.88
C PHE A 367 -13.98 6.10 -15.80
N LEU A 368 -15.18 6.42 -16.24
CA LEU A 368 -16.25 5.43 -16.38
C LEU A 368 -15.87 4.41 -17.46
N MET A 369 -15.63 3.17 -17.05
CA MET A 369 -15.11 2.10 -17.93
C MET A 369 -16.21 1.26 -18.56
N GLY A 370 -17.43 1.29 -18.05
CA GLY A 370 -18.57 0.49 -18.47
C GLY A 370 -19.49 0.18 -17.31
N ASN A 371 -20.23 -0.93 -17.42
CA ASN A 371 -21.19 -1.37 -16.40
C ASN A 371 -21.16 -2.89 -16.28
N VAL A 372 -21.59 -3.45 -15.15
CA VAL A 372 -21.61 -4.90 -14.92
C VAL A 372 -22.47 -5.66 -15.93
N ASP A 373 -23.45 -5.01 -16.55
CA ASP A 373 -24.30 -5.59 -17.60
C ASP A 373 -23.63 -5.62 -18.98
N THR A 374 -22.82 -4.61 -19.29
CA THR A 374 -22.16 -4.48 -20.61
C THR A 374 -20.69 -4.88 -20.59
N GLY A 375 -20.13 -5.05 -19.40
CA GLY A 375 -18.70 -5.24 -19.20
C GLY A 375 -17.90 -3.95 -19.35
N VAL A 376 -16.57 -4.07 -19.41
CA VAL A 376 -15.68 -2.96 -19.71
C VAL A 376 -15.74 -2.66 -21.20
N VAL A 377 -16.14 -1.46 -21.57
CA VAL A 377 -16.28 -1.00 -22.96
C VAL A 377 -15.25 0.08 -23.34
N ARG A 378 -14.50 0.62 -22.34
CA ARG A 378 -13.46 1.63 -22.52
C ARG A 378 -12.07 0.98 -22.44
N ASP A 379 -11.69 0.30 -23.54
CA ASP A 379 -10.37 -0.33 -23.64
C ASP A 379 -9.23 0.70 -23.67
N ASP A 380 -9.52 1.94 -24.10
CA ASP A 380 -8.58 3.07 -24.04
C ASP A 380 -8.12 3.36 -22.59
N ILE A 381 -9.04 3.40 -21.62
CA ILE A 381 -8.73 3.59 -20.21
C ILE A 381 -7.98 2.36 -19.68
N ARG A 382 -8.47 1.15 -19.99
CA ARG A 382 -7.79 -0.09 -19.57
C ARG A 382 -6.35 -0.15 -20.07
N ASP A 383 -6.10 0.22 -21.32
CA ASP A 383 -4.77 0.24 -21.93
C ASP A 383 -3.87 1.31 -21.29
N GLU A 384 -4.41 2.49 -20.98
CA GLU A 384 -3.69 3.53 -20.23
C GLU A 384 -3.21 3.00 -18.88
N PHE A 385 -4.10 2.35 -18.10
CA PHE A 385 -3.74 1.76 -16.81
C PHE A 385 -2.78 0.56 -16.94
N LYS A 386 -2.86 -0.25 -18.00
CA LYS A 386 -1.86 -1.30 -18.27
C LYS A 386 -0.46 -0.71 -18.48
N CYS A 387 -0.38 0.41 -19.17
CA CYS A 387 0.89 1.06 -19.44
C CYS A 387 1.44 1.87 -18.26
N CYS A 388 0.61 2.15 -17.23
CA CYS A 388 1.03 2.85 -16.03
C CYS A 388 1.90 1.93 -15.16
N ASN A 389 3.22 2.10 -15.25
CA ASN A 389 4.21 1.30 -14.52
C ASN A 389 5.41 2.16 -14.11
N VAL A 390 6.36 1.58 -13.36
CA VAL A 390 7.53 2.30 -12.84
C VAL A 390 8.44 2.89 -13.92
N TYR A 391 8.47 2.31 -15.12
CA TYR A 391 9.28 2.82 -16.23
C TYR A 391 8.56 3.85 -17.10
N ALA A 392 7.23 3.93 -17.01
CA ALA A 392 6.45 4.98 -17.63
C ALA A 392 6.56 6.33 -16.90
N LYS A 393 7.09 6.31 -15.67
CA LYS A 393 7.21 7.48 -14.79
C LYS A 393 8.68 7.86 -14.62
N ASP A 394 9.09 9.02 -15.15
CA ASP A 394 10.51 9.43 -15.16
C ASP A 394 11.11 9.48 -13.76
N LYS A 395 10.38 9.98 -12.76
CA LYS A 395 10.81 10.02 -11.36
C LYS A 395 11.04 8.62 -10.76
N CYS A 396 10.37 7.58 -11.29
CA CYS A 396 10.46 6.23 -10.76
C CYS A 396 11.64 5.43 -11.35
N LYS A 397 12.09 5.70 -12.58
CA LYS A 397 13.12 4.92 -13.26
C LYS A 397 14.40 4.76 -12.44
N LYS A 398 14.84 5.83 -11.77
CA LYS A 398 16.06 5.87 -10.95
C LYS A 398 15.79 5.80 -9.44
N CYS A 399 14.53 5.55 -9.03
CA CYS A 399 14.17 5.50 -7.62
C CYS A 399 14.56 4.16 -7.00
N PHE A 400 15.30 4.18 -5.88
CA PHE A 400 15.68 2.95 -5.17
C PHE A 400 14.47 2.16 -4.68
N ALA A 401 13.35 2.84 -4.42
CA ALA A 401 12.12 2.25 -3.92
C ALA A 401 11.22 1.64 -5.01
N LYS A 402 11.58 1.73 -6.31
CA LYS A 402 10.68 1.48 -7.44
C LYS A 402 9.95 0.12 -7.37
N PHE A 403 10.65 -0.95 -7.00
CA PHE A 403 10.07 -2.30 -6.96
C PHE A 403 9.30 -2.63 -5.68
N TYR A 404 9.39 -1.80 -4.67
CA TYR A 404 8.59 -1.91 -3.43
C TYR A 404 7.40 -0.95 -3.44
N CYS A 405 7.57 0.24 -4.02
CA CYS A 405 6.53 1.24 -4.21
C CYS A 405 5.60 0.93 -5.40
N SER A 406 6.15 0.29 -6.45
CA SER A 406 5.43 -0.05 -7.69
C SER A 406 4.87 1.18 -8.43
N GLY A 407 5.54 2.33 -8.33
CA GLY A 407 5.15 3.56 -9.03
C GLY A 407 4.08 4.41 -8.32
N GLY A 408 3.71 4.09 -7.09
CA GLY A 408 2.74 4.85 -6.30
C GLY A 408 1.30 4.65 -6.74
N CYS A 409 0.41 5.54 -6.29
CA CYS A 409 -1.02 5.49 -6.58
C CYS A 409 -1.36 6.29 -7.85
N ALA A 410 -2.01 5.65 -8.83
CA ALA A 410 -2.45 6.30 -10.07
C ALA A 410 -3.47 7.42 -9.80
N ALA A 411 -4.37 7.25 -8.82
CA ALA A 411 -5.34 8.27 -8.46
C ALA A 411 -4.67 9.49 -7.83
N ASN A 412 -3.69 9.30 -6.93
CA ASN A 412 -2.95 10.42 -6.36
C ASN A 412 -2.18 11.18 -7.45
N SER A 413 -1.55 10.44 -8.39
CA SER A 413 -0.89 11.05 -9.54
C SER A 413 -1.87 11.91 -10.34
N TYR A 414 -3.02 11.36 -10.69
CA TYR A 414 -4.04 12.09 -11.44
C TYR A 414 -4.58 13.33 -10.70
N ASN A 415 -4.85 13.22 -9.42
CA ASN A 415 -5.40 14.31 -8.60
C ASN A 415 -4.46 15.52 -8.49
N PHE A 416 -3.13 15.28 -8.55
CA PHE A 416 -2.13 16.35 -8.42
C PHE A 416 -1.51 16.81 -9.75
N HIS A 417 -1.47 15.95 -10.75
CA HIS A 417 -0.78 16.23 -12.02
C HIS A 417 -1.70 16.13 -13.25
N GLY A 418 -2.98 15.74 -13.08
CA GLY A 418 -3.92 15.59 -14.18
C GLY A 418 -3.68 14.37 -15.08
N ASN A 419 -2.72 13.50 -14.74
CA ASN A 419 -2.43 12.26 -15.45
C ASN A 419 -1.99 11.14 -14.49
N ILE A 420 -2.14 9.88 -14.88
CA ILE A 420 -1.77 8.73 -14.03
C ILE A 420 -0.30 8.35 -14.12
N ASN A 421 0.44 8.88 -15.11
CA ASN A 421 1.83 8.54 -15.39
C ASN A 421 2.85 9.50 -14.77
N ASP A 422 2.44 10.27 -13.78
CA ASP A 422 3.32 11.06 -12.93
C ASP A 422 3.41 10.46 -11.53
N ALA A 423 4.06 11.11 -10.60
CA ALA A 423 4.22 10.65 -9.23
C ALA A 423 3.91 11.80 -8.25
N TYR A 424 3.06 11.53 -7.27
CA TYR A 424 2.73 12.48 -6.20
C TYR A 424 3.95 12.69 -5.29
N ASP A 425 4.56 13.89 -5.31
CA ASP A 425 5.88 14.16 -4.74
C ASP A 425 5.95 13.92 -3.23
N ILE A 426 5.02 14.46 -2.45
CA ILE A 426 4.96 14.23 -0.99
C ILE A 426 4.86 12.72 -0.71
N GLY A 427 4.01 12.01 -1.44
CA GLY A 427 3.89 10.56 -1.33
C GLY A 427 5.19 9.82 -1.65
N CYS A 428 5.97 10.30 -2.62
CA CYS A 428 7.28 9.74 -2.96
C CYS A 428 8.29 9.89 -1.83
N GLU A 429 8.36 11.09 -1.21
CA GLU A 429 9.26 11.36 -0.10
C GLU A 429 8.97 10.44 1.10
N LEU A 430 7.69 10.35 1.48
CA LEU A 430 7.27 9.54 2.61
C LEU A 430 7.43 8.03 2.31
N GLN A 431 7.17 7.61 1.07
CA GLN A 431 7.32 6.19 0.70
C GLN A 431 8.78 5.74 0.69
N ARG A 432 9.72 6.58 0.21
CA ARG A 432 11.15 6.28 0.33
C ARG A 432 11.55 6.10 1.80
N LYS A 433 11.12 7.00 2.67
CA LYS A 433 11.42 6.90 4.11
C LYS A 433 10.83 5.64 4.76
N ARG A 434 9.62 5.26 4.40
CA ARG A 434 9.00 3.99 4.85
C ARG A 434 9.85 2.77 4.48
N ILE A 435 10.38 2.75 3.26
CA ILE A 435 11.21 1.63 2.79
C ILE A 435 12.56 1.62 3.49
N GLU A 436 13.19 2.78 3.74
CA GLU A 436 14.41 2.87 4.56
C GLU A 436 14.18 2.30 5.95
N CYS A 437 13.10 2.72 6.64
CA CYS A 437 12.75 2.18 7.95
C CYS A 437 12.46 0.68 7.92
N ALA A 438 11.77 0.19 6.88
CA ALA A 438 11.50 -1.22 6.71
C ALA A 438 12.78 -2.06 6.53
N ILE A 439 13.74 -1.55 5.74
CA ILE A 439 15.06 -2.17 5.59
C ILE A 439 15.81 -2.18 6.91
N MET A 440 15.82 -1.06 7.65
CA MET A 440 16.45 -0.97 8.97
C MET A 440 15.88 -2.00 9.94
N LEU A 441 14.56 -2.19 9.99
CA LEU A 441 13.92 -3.21 10.83
C LEU A 441 14.37 -4.61 10.43
N LYS A 442 14.48 -4.92 9.13
CA LYS A 442 14.94 -6.21 8.65
C LYS A 442 16.42 -6.45 8.94
N ALA A 443 17.25 -5.42 8.82
CA ALA A 443 18.67 -5.49 9.18
C ALA A 443 18.85 -5.77 10.69
N ALA A 444 18.07 -5.07 11.53
CA ALA A 444 18.09 -5.31 12.98
C ALA A 444 17.63 -6.74 13.35
N GLU A 445 16.59 -7.25 12.67
CA GLU A 445 16.14 -8.64 12.85
C GLU A 445 17.22 -9.67 12.46
N ALA A 446 17.94 -9.42 11.36
CA ALA A 446 19.00 -10.32 10.90
C ALA A 446 20.22 -10.29 11.84
N ALA A 447 20.60 -9.12 12.37
CA ALA A 447 21.69 -9.00 13.35
C ALA A 447 21.38 -9.75 14.64
N GLU A 448 20.14 -9.62 15.18
CA GLU A 448 19.71 -10.37 16.36
C GLU A 448 19.78 -11.90 16.13
N ALA A 449 19.35 -12.38 14.96
CA ALA A 449 19.38 -13.81 14.63
C ALA A 449 20.81 -14.38 14.44
N SER A 450 21.82 -13.54 14.18
CA SER A 450 23.22 -13.96 14.07
C SER A 450 23.95 -13.99 15.41
N GLU A 451 23.38 -13.39 16.46
CA GLU A 451 23.92 -13.40 17.84
C GLU A 451 23.37 -14.56 18.68
N GLU A 452 22.27 -15.19 18.26
CA GLU A 452 21.68 -16.41 18.87
C GLU A 452 22.29 -17.70 18.26
#